data_a54286aefa9cf0d3bea991f20f7daa55
#
_entry.id   a54286aefa9cf0d3bea991f20f7daa55
#
_cell.length_a   1.000
_cell.length_b   1.000
_cell.length_c   1.000
_cell.angle_alpha   90.00
_cell.angle_beta   90.00
_cell.angle_gamma   90.00
#
_symmetry.space_group_name_H-M   'P 1'
#
loop_
_entity.id
_entity.type
_entity.pdbx_description
1 polymer ?
#
loop_
_entity_poly.entity_id
_entity_poly.type
_entity_poly.pdbx_seq_one_letter_code
_entity_poly.pdbx_strand_id
1 'polypeptide(L)'
;MIRPFRGIHPQIPTSAYVDVSAQVIGDVHIGEQSSVWCNAVLRGDMYHIRIGDRANIQDNCVVHTRTGSHPTILEDEVTVGHSVTLHGCYVERGALIGIGSIVLDDARVGAQSLVAAGSLISPGTIIPPRSLVMGIPARVKRPLTDEEVAGLDLFWQNYVTYIPFHKSDE
;
A
#
# COMPACT_ATOMS: atom_id res chain seq x y z
N MET A 1 -4.21 -16.99 -0.38
CA MET A 1 -3.37 -18.00 -1.11
C MET A 1 -2.12 -17.32 -1.64
N ILE A 2 -0.95 -17.87 -1.38
CA ILE A 2 0.34 -17.42 -1.94
C ILE A 2 0.70 -18.38 -3.07
N ARG A 3 0.93 -17.88 -4.29
CA ARG A 3 1.25 -18.75 -5.44
C ARG A 3 2.14 -18.08 -6.48
N PRO A 4 2.96 -18.87 -7.21
CA PRO A 4 3.78 -18.34 -8.30
C PRO A 4 2.94 -17.98 -9.53
N PHE A 5 3.55 -17.16 -10.38
CA PHE A 5 3.12 -16.94 -11.75
C PHE A 5 4.33 -17.05 -12.69
N ARG A 6 4.24 -17.89 -13.73
CA ARG A 6 5.35 -18.18 -14.68
C ARG A 6 6.68 -18.53 -13.97
N GLY A 7 6.60 -19.28 -12.89
CA GLY A 7 7.79 -19.70 -12.12
C GLY A 7 8.35 -18.66 -11.16
N ILE A 8 7.82 -17.44 -11.12
CA ILE A 8 8.22 -16.40 -10.16
C ILE A 8 7.35 -16.52 -8.91
N HIS A 9 7.99 -16.71 -7.77
CA HIS A 9 7.34 -16.85 -6.47
C HIS A 9 7.35 -15.52 -5.70
N PRO A 10 6.28 -15.21 -4.95
CA PRO A 10 6.32 -14.12 -3.98
C PRO A 10 7.45 -14.31 -2.96
N GLN A 11 8.08 -13.21 -2.57
CA GLN A 11 9.12 -13.17 -1.54
C GLN A 11 8.53 -12.49 -0.30
N ILE A 12 8.40 -13.24 0.78
CA ILE A 12 7.72 -12.82 2.01
C ILE A 12 8.61 -13.22 3.19
N PRO A 13 9.12 -12.29 3.99
CA PRO A 13 9.95 -12.62 5.14
C PRO A 13 9.10 -13.21 6.27
N THR A 14 9.74 -13.96 7.15
CA THR A 14 9.06 -14.59 8.30
C THR A 14 8.50 -13.60 9.31
N SER A 15 8.97 -12.36 9.32
CA SER A 15 8.43 -11.29 10.17
C SER A 15 7.16 -10.65 9.63
N ALA A 16 6.87 -10.81 8.34
CA ALA A 16 5.64 -10.28 7.73
C ALA A 16 4.43 -11.15 8.05
N TYR A 17 3.23 -10.58 7.98
CA TYR A 17 1.96 -11.28 8.11
C TYR A 17 1.18 -11.23 6.80
N VAL A 18 0.64 -12.34 6.37
CA VAL A 18 -0.28 -12.42 5.22
C VAL A 18 -1.46 -13.27 5.63
N ASP A 19 -2.63 -12.64 5.74
CA ASP A 19 -3.87 -13.32 6.11
C ASP A 19 -4.19 -14.49 5.17
N VAL A 20 -4.71 -15.58 5.71
CA VAL A 20 -5.05 -16.81 4.96
C VAL A 20 -5.99 -16.56 3.80
N SER A 21 -6.88 -15.58 3.88
CA SER A 21 -7.81 -15.19 2.80
C SER A 21 -7.17 -14.30 1.74
N ALA A 22 -6.01 -13.67 2.02
CA ALA A 22 -5.32 -12.82 1.06
C ALA A 22 -4.76 -13.62 -0.14
N GLN A 23 -4.63 -12.94 -1.28
CA GLN A 23 -4.05 -13.48 -2.51
C GLN A 23 -2.76 -12.76 -2.84
N VAL A 24 -1.62 -13.45 -2.85
CA VAL A 24 -0.31 -12.89 -3.26
C VAL A 24 0.24 -13.73 -4.40
N ILE A 25 0.39 -13.11 -5.58
CA ILE A 25 0.58 -13.84 -6.84
C ILE A 25 1.76 -13.27 -7.62
N GLY A 26 2.72 -14.10 -8.01
CA GLY A 26 3.79 -13.76 -8.94
C GLY A 26 4.91 -12.91 -8.33
N ASP A 27 5.39 -11.91 -9.08
CA ASP A 27 6.53 -11.07 -8.70
C ASP A 27 6.12 -10.00 -7.66
N VAL A 28 5.94 -10.45 -6.44
CA VAL A 28 5.60 -9.63 -5.28
C VAL A 28 6.69 -9.78 -4.23
N HIS A 29 7.23 -8.66 -3.74
CA HIS A 29 8.15 -8.63 -2.62
C HIS A 29 7.53 -7.84 -1.48
N ILE A 30 7.47 -8.43 -0.28
CA ILE A 30 6.94 -7.82 0.94
C ILE A 30 8.11 -7.62 1.90
N GLY A 31 8.22 -6.43 2.50
CA GLY A 31 9.26 -6.07 3.46
C GLY A 31 9.02 -6.62 4.87
N GLU A 32 10.04 -6.45 5.72
CA GLU A 32 10.03 -6.91 7.11
C GLU A 32 8.91 -6.23 7.92
N GLN A 33 8.25 -7.00 8.79
CA GLN A 33 7.16 -6.53 9.66
C GLN A 33 6.00 -5.85 8.92
N SER A 34 5.86 -6.11 7.62
CA SER A 34 4.71 -5.64 6.83
C SER A 34 3.55 -6.61 6.92
N SER A 35 2.33 -6.15 6.65
CA SER A 35 1.13 -6.96 6.80
C SER A 35 0.14 -6.80 5.66
N VAL A 36 -0.46 -7.91 5.24
CA VAL A 36 -1.49 -7.98 4.20
C VAL A 36 -2.71 -8.66 4.80
N TRP A 37 -3.82 -7.94 4.82
CA TRP A 37 -5.01 -8.30 5.60
C TRP A 37 -6.09 -9.00 4.78
N CYS A 38 -7.23 -9.27 5.41
CA CYS A 38 -8.28 -10.13 4.90
C CYS A 38 -8.73 -9.75 3.47
N ASN A 39 -8.80 -10.73 2.59
CA ASN A 39 -9.26 -10.58 1.21
C ASN A 39 -8.46 -9.60 0.34
N ALA A 40 -7.31 -9.10 0.78
CA ALA A 40 -6.47 -8.26 -0.06
C ALA A 40 -5.85 -9.08 -1.20
N VAL A 41 -5.72 -8.47 -2.38
CA VAL A 41 -5.15 -9.10 -3.58
C VAL A 41 -3.95 -8.31 -4.07
N LEU A 42 -2.75 -8.92 -4.02
CA LEU A 42 -1.52 -8.41 -4.60
C LEU A 42 -1.15 -9.27 -5.80
N ARG A 43 -1.33 -8.76 -7.01
CA ARG A 43 -1.14 -9.53 -8.24
C ARG A 43 -0.02 -8.96 -9.11
N GLY A 44 1.20 -9.49 -8.91
CA GLY A 44 2.41 -9.16 -9.66
C GLY A 44 2.63 -10.07 -10.86
N ASP A 45 1.63 -10.24 -11.71
CA ASP A 45 1.66 -11.13 -12.89
C ASP A 45 2.05 -10.39 -14.18
N MET A 46 1.76 -9.10 -14.28
CA MET A 46 2.07 -8.28 -15.46
C MET A 46 3.35 -7.48 -15.29
N TYR A 47 3.67 -7.05 -14.08
CA TYR A 47 4.92 -6.41 -13.66
C TYR A 47 5.10 -6.59 -12.16
N HIS A 48 6.17 -6.05 -11.58
CA HIS A 48 6.48 -6.31 -10.19
C HIS A 48 5.75 -5.39 -9.20
N ILE A 49 5.48 -5.93 -8.01
CA ILE A 49 5.01 -5.20 -6.82
C ILE A 49 6.12 -5.23 -5.78
N ARG A 50 6.41 -4.10 -5.16
CA ARG A 50 7.38 -3.97 -4.06
C ARG A 50 6.74 -3.25 -2.90
N ILE A 51 6.72 -3.89 -1.76
CA ILE A 51 6.20 -3.36 -0.50
C ILE A 51 7.40 -3.24 0.45
N GLY A 52 7.63 -2.05 0.96
CA GLY A 52 8.69 -1.75 1.92
C GLY A 52 8.44 -2.37 3.30
N ASP A 53 9.29 -2.04 4.26
CA ASP A 53 9.21 -2.52 5.63
C ASP A 53 8.10 -1.80 6.41
N ARG A 54 7.48 -2.51 7.38
CA ARG A 54 6.44 -1.96 8.28
C ARG A 54 5.25 -1.32 7.55
N ALA A 55 5.03 -1.68 6.29
CA ALA A 55 3.85 -1.25 5.53
C ALA A 55 2.66 -2.16 5.82
N ASN A 56 1.44 -1.63 5.68
CA ASN A 56 0.24 -2.44 5.85
C ASN A 56 -0.74 -2.22 4.69
N ILE A 57 -1.31 -3.32 4.20
CA ILE A 57 -2.33 -3.34 3.15
C ILE A 57 -3.57 -3.96 3.75
N GLN A 58 -4.55 -3.12 4.04
CA GLN A 58 -5.73 -3.49 4.80
C GLN A 58 -6.75 -4.28 3.96
N ASP A 59 -7.84 -4.66 4.60
CA ASP A 59 -8.84 -5.59 4.06
C ASP A 59 -9.41 -5.13 2.71
N ASN A 60 -9.66 -6.09 1.83
CA ASN A 60 -10.27 -5.90 0.51
C ASN A 60 -9.49 -4.98 -0.44
N CYS A 61 -8.22 -4.70 -0.18
CA CYS A 61 -7.39 -3.91 -1.10
C CYS A 61 -7.05 -4.68 -2.37
N VAL A 62 -6.89 -3.96 -3.48
CA VAL A 62 -6.39 -4.49 -4.74
C VAL A 62 -5.12 -3.75 -5.13
N VAL A 63 -4.03 -4.49 -5.28
CA VAL A 63 -2.73 -3.97 -5.74
C VAL A 63 -2.35 -4.69 -7.04
N HIS A 64 -2.26 -3.95 -8.11
CA HIS A 64 -1.93 -4.49 -9.42
C HIS A 64 -0.95 -3.57 -10.17
N THR A 65 -0.57 -3.95 -11.38
CA THR A 65 0.47 -3.31 -12.17
C THR A 65 0.05 -3.22 -13.63
N ARG A 66 0.65 -2.29 -14.36
CA ARG A 66 0.48 -2.21 -15.81
C ARG A 66 1.55 -3.05 -16.52
N THR A 67 1.15 -3.78 -17.54
CA THR A 67 2.01 -4.66 -18.32
C THR A 67 3.31 -3.96 -18.78
N GLY A 68 4.46 -4.46 -18.28
CA GLY A 68 5.79 -4.11 -18.71
C GLY A 68 6.26 -2.67 -18.50
N SER A 69 5.49 -1.83 -17.78
CA SER A 69 5.83 -0.40 -17.69
C SER A 69 5.68 0.24 -16.31
N HIS A 70 4.61 -0.01 -15.58
CA HIS A 70 4.33 0.67 -14.31
C HIS A 70 4.22 -0.37 -13.19
N PRO A 71 5.28 -0.53 -12.38
CA PRO A 71 5.22 -1.32 -11.15
C PRO A 71 4.35 -0.61 -10.13
N THR A 72 3.89 -1.34 -9.13
CA THR A 72 3.35 -0.71 -7.93
C THR A 72 4.37 -0.83 -6.81
N ILE A 73 4.80 0.32 -6.30
CA ILE A 73 5.85 0.41 -5.28
C ILE A 73 5.32 1.20 -4.09
N LEU A 74 5.39 0.59 -2.93
CA LEU A 74 5.17 1.23 -1.63
C LEU A 74 6.48 1.21 -0.87
N GLU A 75 6.95 2.37 -0.44
CA GLU A 75 8.11 2.46 0.45
C GLU A 75 7.74 2.03 1.88
N ASP A 76 8.70 2.16 2.79
CA ASP A 76 8.52 1.78 4.20
C ASP A 76 7.39 2.57 4.86
N GLU A 77 6.75 1.94 5.87
CA GLU A 77 5.81 2.62 6.77
C GLU A 77 4.53 3.16 6.07
N VAL A 78 4.28 2.73 4.84
CA VAL A 78 3.06 3.11 4.10
C VAL A 78 1.85 2.39 4.70
N THR A 79 0.79 3.17 4.96
CA THR A 79 -0.52 2.63 5.36
C THR A 79 -1.50 2.71 4.19
N VAL A 80 -2.05 1.55 3.80
CA VAL A 80 -3.09 1.45 2.77
C VAL A 80 -4.40 1.03 3.43
N GLY A 81 -5.33 1.97 3.54
CA GLY A 81 -6.63 1.76 4.19
C GLY A 81 -7.53 0.75 3.46
N HIS A 82 -8.55 0.27 4.14
CA HIS A 82 -9.46 -0.75 3.62
C HIS A 82 -10.04 -0.39 2.23
N SER A 83 -10.20 -1.39 1.37
CA SER A 83 -10.82 -1.27 0.04
C SER A 83 -10.13 -0.28 -0.91
N VAL A 84 -8.86 -0.01 -0.73
CA VAL A 84 -8.06 0.83 -1.63
C VAL A 84 -7.67 0.05 -2.88
N THR A 85 -7.65 0.73 -4.03
CA THR A 85 -7.09 0.21 -5.28
C THR A 85 -5.82 0.96 -5.65
N LEU A 86 -4.71 0.23 -5.78
CA LEU A 86 -3.43 0.74 -6.26
C LEU A 86 -3.10 0.07 -7.59
N HIS A 87 -2.83 0.86 -8.62
CA HIS A 87 -2.50 0.33 -9.94
C HIS A 87 -1.36 1.11 -10.58
N GLY A 88 -0.20 0.45 -10.76
CA GLY A 88 0.95 1.02 -11.45
C GLY A 88 1.48 2.33 -10.86
N CYS A 89 1.49 2.50 -9.55
CA CYS A 89 1.78 3.76 -8.86
C CYS A 89 2.95 3.65 -7.89
N TYR A 90 3.42 4.79 -7.42
CA TYR A 90 4.49 4.90 -6.43
C TYR A 90 3.99 5.66 -5.19
N VAL A 91 4.13 5.05 -4.02
CA VAL A 91 3.75 5.65 -2.73
C VAL A 91 4.98 5.73 -1.84
N GLU A 92 5.39 6.96 -1.51
CA GLU A 92 6.58 7.22 -0.72
C GLU A 92 6.35 6.98 0.77
N ARG A 93 7.48 6.88 1.49
CA ARG A 93 7.56 6.51 2.91
C ARG A 93 6.57 7.25 3.79
N GLY A 94 5.93 6.51 4.70
CA GLY A 94 5.04 7.04 5.73
C GLY A 94 3.75 7.69 5.21
N ALA A 95 3.45 7.56 3.91
CA ALA A 95 2.19 8.07 3.37
C ALA A 95 1.01 7.19 3.81
N LEU A 96 -0.15 7.83 4.00
CA LEU A 96 -1.41 7.16 4.29
C LEU A 96 -2.38 7.32 3.12
N ILE A 97 -2.82 6.19 2.57
CA ILE A 97 -3.87 6.13 1.56
C ILE A 97 -5.19 5.78 2.23
N GLY A 98 -6.09 6.75 2.32
CA GLY A 98 -7.37 6.61 3.04
C GLY A 98 -8.31 5.59 2.42
N ILE A 99 -9.21 5.06 3.24
CA ILE A 99 -10.18 4.01 2.91
C ILE A 99 -10.89 4.30 1.58
N GLY A 100 -11.00 3.28 0.71
CA GLY A 100 -11.74 3.35 -0.55
C GLY A 100 -11.13 4.27 -1.60
N SER A 101 -9.89 4.73 -1.43
CA SER A 101 -9.22 5.56 -2.42
C SER A 101 -8.73 4.74 -3.61
N ILE A 102 -8.53 5.40 -4.75
CA ILE A 102 -7.99 4.81 -5.98
C ILE A 102 -6.76 5.62 -6.40
N VAL A 103 -5.63 4.93 -6.62
CA VAL A 103 -4.39 5.55 -7.14
C VAL A 103 -4.00 4.83 -8.42
N LEU A 104 -3.91 5.58 -9.52
CA LEU A 104 -3.75 5.03 -10.86
C LEU A 104 -2.34 5.18 -11.41
N ASP A 105 -2.12 4.62 -12.63
CA ASP A 105 -0.83 4.47 -13.29
C ASP A 105 0.02 5.74 -13.26
N ASP A 106 1.32 5.57 -12.98
CA ASP A 106 2.32 6.65 -12.98
C ASP A 106 2.03 7.77 -11.96
N ALA A 107 1.04 7.59 -11.10
CA ALA A 107 0.83 8.52 -9.99
C ALA A 107 1.88 8.31 -8.90
N ARG A 108 2.33 9.42 -8.31
CA ARG A 108 3.29 9.42 -7.21
C ARG A 108 2.72 10.18 -6.01
N VAL A 109 2.61 9.50 -4.88
CA VAL A 109 2.21 10.11 -3.61
C VAL A 109 3.46 10.35 -2.77
N GLY A 110 3.77 11.62 -2.53
CA GLY A 110 4.96 12.05 -1.80
C GLY A 110 4.93 11.63 -0.33
N ALA A 111 6.13 11.52 0.26
CA ALA A 111 6.33 11.03 1.62
C ALA A 111 5.46 11.76 2.65
N GLN A 112 4.99 11.00 3.67
CA GLN A 112 4.23 11.54 4.79
C GLN A 112 2.99 12.34 4.35
N SER A 113 2.40 12.02 3.20
CA SER A 113 1.16 12.64 2.73
C SER A 113 -0.07 11.84 3.16
N LEU A 114 -1.18 12.53 3.32
CA LEU A 114 -2.50 11.96 3.63
C LEU A 114 -3.42 12.09 2.43
N VAL A 115 -3.75 10.97 1.81
CA VAL A 115 -4.85 10.88 0.82
C VAL A 115 -6.12 10.58 1.60
N ALA A 116 -7.07 11.50 1.59
CA ALA A 116 -8.35 11.34 2.30
C ALA A 116 -9.19 10.21 1.69
N ALA A 117 -10.02 9.58 2.51
CA ALA A 117 -10.88 8.47 2.09
C ALA A 117 -11.70 8.79 0.83
N GLY A 118 -11.90 7.79 -0.04
CA GLY A 118 -12.69 7.92 -1.27
C GLY A 118 -12.08 8.81 -2.36
N SER A 119 -10.81 9.17 -2.27
CA SER A 119 -10.15 10.03 -3.26
C SER A 119 -9.73 9.26 -4.51
N LEU A 120 -9.72 9.93 -5.66
CA LEU A 120 -9.22 9.39 -6.93
C LEU A 120 -7.97 10.17 -7.39
N ILE A 121 -6.80 9.55 -7.27
CA ILE A 121 -5.55 10.07 -7.83
C ILE A 121 -5.45 9.61 -9.28
N SER A 122 -5.60 10.56 -10.20
CA SER A 122 -5.57 10.31 -11.66
C SER A 122 -4.17 9.89 -12.13
N PRO A 123 -4.06 9.22 -13.29
CA PRO A 123 -2.77 8.82 -13.84
C PRO A 123 -1.79 9.99 -13.97
N GLY A 124 -0.50 9.73 -13.72
CA GLY A 124 0.57 10.71 -13.84
C GLY A 124 0.53 11.86 -12.84
N THR A 125 -0.35 11.81 -11.84
CA THR A 125 -0.45 12.87 -10.82
C THR A 125 0.71 12.77 -9.84
N ILE A 126 1.42 13.87 -9.61
CA ILE A 126 2.49 13.97 -8.61
C ILE A 126 1.98 14.77 -7.41
N ILE A 127 1.91 14.12 -6.26
CA ILE A 127 1.56 14.73 -4.97
C ILE A 127 2.86 15.07 -4.23
N PRO A 128 3.08 16.33 -3.85
CA PRO A 128 4.25 16.70 -3.04
C PRO A 128 4.23 16.02 -1.66
N PRO A 129 5.39 15.83 -1.03
CA PRO A 129 5.45 15.33 0.35
C PRO A 129 4.62 16.19 1.32
N ARG A 130 4.19 15.56 2.41
CA ARG A 130 3.49 16.21 3.54
C ARG A 130 2.23 16.97 3.10
N SER A 131 1.47 16.41 2.18
CA SER A 131 0.27 17.04 1.60
C SER A 131 -1.01 16.35 2.07
N LEU A 132 -2.04 17.16 2.40
CA LEU A 132 -3.42 16.70 2.46
C LEU A 132 -4.03 16.74 1.07
N VAL A 133 -4.51 15.57 0.60
CA VAL A 133 -5.06 15.39 -0.75
C VAL A 133 -6.46 14.81 -0.65
N MET A 134 -7.42 15.35 -1.40
CA MET A 134 -8.79 14.81 -1.43
C MET A 134 -9.56 15.16 -2.69
N GLY A 135 -10.58 14.35 -2.97
CA GLY A 135 -11.60 14.58 -4.01
C GLY A 135 -11.54 13.63 -5.20
N ILE A 136 -12.44 13.81 -6.16
CA ILE A 136 -12.57 13.05 -7.40
C ILE A 136 -12.76 14.07 -8.55
N PRO A 137 -11.71 14.33 -9.37
CA PRO A 137 -10.31 13.93 -9.18
C PRO A 137 -9.68 14.62 -7.97
N ALA A 138 -8.73 13.94 -7.33
CA ALA A 138 -8.08 14.44 -6.13
C ALA A 138 -7.18 15.65 -6.42
N ARG A 139 -7.09 16.56 -5.43
CA ARG A 139 -6.24 17.75 -5.48
C ARG A 139 -5.58 17.98 -4.13
N VAL A 140 -4.37 18.48 -4.14
CA VAL A 140 -3.72 18.98 -2.93
C VAL A 140 -4.54 20.13 -2.36
N LYS A 141 -4.91 20.02 -1.09
CA LYS A 141 -5.68 21.04 -0.36
C LYS A 141 -4.79 21.98 0.42
N ARG A 142 -3.80 21.43 1.11
CA ARG A 142 -2.82 22.16 1.91
C ARG A 142 -1.68 21.25 2.32
N PRO A 143 -0.57 21.81 2.81
CA PRO A 143 0.41 21.03 3.56
C PRO A 143 -0.20 20.47 4.85
N LEU A 144 0.34 19.36 5.33
CA LEU A 144 0.08 18.83 6.68
C LEU A 144 0.93 19.59 7.72
N THR A 145 0.38 19.73 8.92
CA THR A 145 1.16 20.23 10.07
C THR A 145 2.11 19.16 10.59
N ASP A 146 3.10 19.55 11.41
CA ASP A 146 4.02 18.57 12.03
C ASP A 146 3.28 17.59 12.94
N GLU A 147 2.22 18.04 13.63
CA GLU A 147 1.38 17.20 14.47
C GLU A 147 0.59 16.18 13.64
N GLU A 148 0.03 16.60 12.50
CA GLU A 148 -0.68 15.70 11.58
C GLU A 148 0.27 14.65 11.00
N VAL A 149 1.48 15.03 10.60
CA VAL A 149 2.51 14.11 10.12
C VAL A 149 2.89 13.10 11.19
N ALA A 150 3.16 13.56 12.42
CA ALA A 150 3.46 12.65 13.55
C ALA A 150 2.29 11.70 13.84
N GLY A 151 1.05 12.14 13.63
CA GLY A 151 -0.14 11.31 13.77
C GLY A 151 -0.23 10.16 12.74
N LEU A 152 0.39 10.30 11.57
CA LEU A 152 0.40 9.22 10.55
C LEU A 152 1.17 7.99 11.04
N ASP A 153 2.22 8.19 11.84
CA ASP A 153 3.05 7.07 12.33
C ASP A 153 2.27 6.09 13.21
N LEU A 154 1.24 6.55 13.92
CA LEU A 154 0.42 5.70 14.75
C LEU A 154 -0.29 4.60 13.95
N PHE A 155 -0.62 4.87 12.68
CA PHE A 155 -1.32 3.89 11.85
C PHE A 155 -0.43 2.69 11.54
N TRP A 156 0.78 2.88 10.99
CA TRP A 156 1.64 1.75 10.68
C TRP A 156 2.16 1.05 11.95
N GLN A 157 2.45 1.80 13.02
CA GLN A 157 2.91 1.22 14.30
C GLN A 157 1.86 0.26 14.88
N ASN A 158 0.58 0.65 14.88
CA ASN A 158 -0.49 -0.22 15.35
C ASN A 158 -0.53 -1.54 14.58
N TYR A 159 -0.40 -1.50 13.25
CA TYR A 159 -0.43 -2.71 12.43
C TYR A 159 0.78 -3.61 12.68
N VAL A 160 1.96 -3.06 12.95
CA VAL A 160 3.12 -3.85 13.39
C VAL A 160 2.81 -4.57 14.72
N THR A 161 2.16 -3.91 15.67
CA THR A 161 1.80 -4.53 16.97
C THR A 161 0.74 -5.61 16.85
N TYR A 162 -0.10 -5.60 15.80
CA TYR A 162 -1.14 -6.61 15.60
C TYR A 162 -0.60 -7.92 15.03
N ILE A 163 0.51 -7.89 14.29
CA ILE A 163 1.10 -9.08 13.63
C ILE A 163 1.28 -10.28 14.59
N PRO A 164 1.89 -10.13 15.79
CA PRO A 164 2.09 -11.26 16.68
C PRO A 164 0.78 -11.93 17.12
N PHE A 165 -0.28 -11.14 17.34
CA PHE A 165 -1.56 -11.70 17.79
C PHE A 165 -2.19 -12.57 16.71
N HIS A 166 -2.20 -12.10 15.46
CA HIS A 166 -2.78 -12.86 14.35
C HIS A 166 -1.97 -14.10 13.99
N LYS A 167 -0.63 -14.05 14.15
CA LYS A 167 0.24 -15.21 13.93
C LYS A 167 0.12 -16.28 15.02
N SER A 168 -0.29 -15.93 16.24
CA SER A 168 -0.45 -16.90 17.31
C SER A 168 -1.73 -17.73 17.20
N ASP A 169 -2.68 -17.29 16.40
CA ASP A 169 -3.98 -17.95 16.23
C ASP A 169 -4.05 -18.82 14.96
N GLU A 170 -2.94 -18.88 14.18
CA GLU A 170 -2.78 -19.78 13.03
C GLU A 170 -2.12 -21.11 13.48
#